data_8e0f2b547ad24e25caf11596136314e3
#
_entry.id   8e0f2b547ad24e25caf11596136314e3
#
_cell.length_a   1.000
_cell.length_b   1.000
_cell.length_c   1.000
_cell.angle_alpha   90.00
_cell.angle_beta   90.00
_cell.angle_gamma   90.00
#
_symmetry.space_group_name_H-M   'P 1'
#
loop_
_entity.id
_entity.type
_entity.pdbx_description
1 polymer ?
#
loop_
_entity_poly.entity_id
_entity_poly.type
_entity_poly.pdbx_seq_one_letter_code
_entity_poly.pdbx_strand_id
1 'polypeptide(L)'
;MNVGSRPSRARAAVFLLALAACGCSRAPSPTVSTVSTAPTIAASAPPLDRGRTPAETMSYLGADWLTRPERIAEEQPDRMLAAIHLAPGMTVADIGAGVGYHALRMAPIVGAAGRVYATDVQPEMLTMLREAVAQRGAANVIPVLSGDAATGLPEASIDVALMVDVYHELGQPERFLAALKAALKPEGRLVLVEFRGEDPSVPIKEEHKMTAEQAIRELAAAGFALVERQEFLPWQHILIFAPRR
;
A
#
# COMPACT_ATOMS: atom_id res chain seq x y z
N MET A 1 67.80 -24.94 11.46
CA MET A 1 67.21 -26.30 11.59
C MET A 1 65.88 -26.23 10.87
N ASN A 2 65.82 -26.44 9.66
CA ASN A 2 65.75 -27.57 8.71
C ASN A 2 64.73 -28.64 9.10
N VAL A 3 63.92 -28.92 8.15
CA VAL A 3 63.12 -30.09 7.69
C VAL A 3 61.60 -29.75 7.64
N GLY A 4 60.87 -29.92 6.57
CA GLY A 4 61.05 -30.56 5.27
C GLY A 4 59.70 -30.78 4.67
N SER A 5 59.55 -30.37 3.46
CA SER A 5 58.40 -30.56 2.57
C SER A 5 58.18 -31.99 2.12
N ARG A 6 56.93 -32.41 1.91
CA ARG A 6 56.62 -33.42 0.85
C ARG A 6 55.19 -33.21 0.29
N PRO A 7 55.00 -33.26 -1.02
CA PRO A 7 53.72 -33.17 -1.69
C PRO A 7 53.06 -34.52 -1.86
N SER A 8 51.74 -34.60 -1.72
CA SER A 8 50.95 -35.80 -2.00
C SER A 8 50.37 -35.73 -3.43
N ARG A 9 50.55 -36.85 -4.11
CA ARG A 9 50.32 -37.07 -5.56
C ARG A 9 48.83 -37.17 -5.88
N ALA A 10 48.44 -36.51 -6.96
CA ALA A 10 47.21 -36.72 -7.68
C ALA A 10 47.11 -38.15 -8.24
N ARG A 11 45.97 -38.81 -8.07
CA ARG A 11 45.58 -40.01 -8.81
C ARG A 11 44.46 -39.62 -9.78
N ALA A 12 44.79 -39.62 -11.06
CA ALA A 12 43.84 -39.55 -12.15
C ALA A 12 43.12 -40.91 -12.24
N ALA A 13 41.81 -40.88 -12.24
CA ALA A 13 40.96 -42.01 -12.59
C ALA A 13 40.35 -41.77 -13.97
N VAL A 14 40.77 -42.55 -14.92
CA VAL A 14 40.23 -42.66 -16.27
C VAL A 14 38.94 -43.47 -16.18
N PHE A 15 37.80 -42.90 -16.60
CA PHE A 15 36.56 -43.63 -16.82
C PHE A 15 36.27 -43.71 -18.32
N LEU A 16 36.18 -44.97 -18.82
CA LEU A 16 35.80 -45.31 -20.16
C LEU A 16 34.37 -44.87 -20.48
N LEU A 17 34.19 -44.25 -21.65
CA LEU A 17 32.90 -44.08 -22.31
C LEU A 17 32.37 -45.41 -22.81
N ALA A 18 31.17 -45.80 -22.36
CA ALA A 18 30.34 -46.77 -23.03
C ALA A 18 29.20 -46.04 -23.75
N LEU A 19 29.22 -46.02 -25.08
CA LEU A 19 28.09 -45.62 -25.90
C LEU A 19 27.03 -46.71 -25.87
N ALA A 20 25.86 -46.39 -25.33
CA ALA A 20 24.62 -47.13 -25.55
C ALA A 20 23.69 -46.29 -26.39
N ALA A 21 23.49 -46.71 -27.64
CA ALA A 21 22.44 -46.14 -28.49
C ALA A 21 21.09 -46.70 -28.00
N CYS A 22 20.20 -45.79 -27.56
CA CYS A 22 18.82 -46.16 -27.28
C CYS A 22 17.86 -45.26 -28.04
N GLY A 23 16.93 -45.94 -28.76
CA GLY A 23 16.06 -45.39 -29.79
C GLY A 23 15.12 -44.28 -29.31
N CYS A 24 14.87 -43.35 -30.20
CA CYS A 24 13.84 -42.30 -30.10
C CYS A 24 12.43 -42.90 -30.08
N SER A 25 11.81 -42.93 -28.89
CA SER A 25 10.37 -43.06 -28.79
C SER A 25 9.82 -41.67 -28.46
N ARG A 26 9.14 -41.09 -29.42
CA ARG A 26 8.55 -39.74 -29.34
C ARG A 26 7.28 -39.86 -28.51
N ALA A 27 7.30 -39.39 -27.23
CA ALA A 27 6.10 -39.24 -26.43
C ALA A 27 5.25 -38.05 -26.93
N PRO A 28 3.92 -38.15 -26.92
CA PRO A 28 3.05 -37.02 -27.31
C PRO A 28 3.16 -35.90 -26.26
N SER A 29 3.29 -34.67 -26.76
CA SER A 29 3.29 -33.45 -25.95
C SER A 29 1.96 -33.31 -25.19
N PRO A 30 1.96 -32.95 -23.91
CA PRO A 30 0.72 -32.62 -23.21
C PRO A 30 0.14 -31.33 -23.77
N THR A 31 -1.09 -31.39 -24.26
CA THR A 31 -1.91 -30.22 -24.56
C THR A 31 -2.19 -29.46 -23.28
N VAL A 32 -1.55 -28.30 -23.11
CA VAL A 32 -1.85 -27.36 -22.04
C VAL A 32 -3.19 -26.71 -22.37
N SER A 33 -4.27 -27.18 -21.74
CA SER A 33 -5.55 -26.45 -21.70
C SER A 33 -5.34 -25.22 -20.83
N THR A 34 -5.14 -24.06 -21.46
CA THR A 34 -5.23 -22.76 -20.80
C THR A 34 -6.70 -22.47 -20.48
N VAL A 35 -7.14 -22.88 -19.29
CA VAL A 35 -8.38 -22.34 -18.73
C VAL A 35 -8.04 -20.93 -18.24
N SER A 36 -8.24 -19.93 -19.10
CA SER A 36 -8.25 -18.52 -18.74
C SER A 36 -9.57 -18.25 -18.02
N THR A 37 -9.58 -18.43 -16.70
CA THR A 37 -10.63 -17.84 -15.87
C THR A 37 -10.23 -16.38 -15.63
N ALA A 38 -10.69 -15.50 -16.54
CA ALA A 38 -10.74 -14.07 -16.22
C ALA A 38 -11.61 -13.94 -14.94
N PRO A 39 -11.17 -13.16 -13.93
CA PRO A 39 -12.01 -12.92 -12.76
C PRO A 39 -13.31 -12.25 -13.24
N THR A 40 -14.44 -12.88 -12.94
CA THR A 40 -15.75 -12.29 -13.12
C THR A 40 -15.78 -10.99 -12.33
N ILE A 41 -15.79 -9.86 -13.05
CA ILE A 41 -15.96 -8.55 -12.42
C ILE A 41 -17.32 -8.58 -11.74
N ALA A 42 -17.32 -8.60 -10.41
CA ALA A 42 -18.53 -8.49 -9.61
C ALA A 42 -19.34 -7.29 -10.11
N ALA A 43 -20.65 -7.47 -10.22
CA ALA A 43 -21.59 -6.44 -10.68
C ALA A 43 -21.28 -5.13 -9.94
N SER A 44 -21.07 -4.05 -10.72
CA SER A 44 -20.71 -2.74 -10.18
C SER A 44 -21.76 -2.32 -9.14
N ALA A 45 -21.33 -2.05 -7.91
CA ALA A 45 -22.16 -1.34 -6.95
C ALA A 45 -22.68 -0.05 -7.60
N PRO A 46 -23.94 0.35 -7.34
CA PRO A 46 -24.46 1.59 -7.89
C PRO A 46 -23.56 2.77 -7.46
N PRO A 47 -23.36 3.75 -8.35
CA PRO A 47 -22.53 4.90 -8.03
C PRO A 47 -23.06 5.61 -6.78
N LEU A 48 -22.16 5.93 -5.86
CA LEU A 48 -22.48 6.74 -4.69
C LEU A 48 -22.90 8.14 -5.16
N ASP A 49 -24.08 8.61 -4.74
CA ASP A 49 -24.41 10.02 -4.86
C ASP A 49 -23.55 10.82 -3.87
N ARG A 50 -22.42 11.32 -4.36
CA ARG A 50 -21.40 11.99 -3.53
C ARG A 50 -21.71 13.47 -3.34
N GLY A 51 -22.51 14.06 -4.23
CA GLY A 51 -22.78 15.50 -4.20
C GLY A 51 -21.52 16.37 -4.36
N ARG A 52 -20.38 15.76 -4.76
CA ARG A 52 -19.10 16.43 -4.98
C ARG A 52 -18.38 15.93 -6.22
N THR A 53 -17.53 16.78 -6.79
CA THR A 53 -16.55 16.37 -7.80
C THR A 53 -15.26 15.96 -7.08
N PRO A 54 -14.60 14.85 -7.46
CA PRO A 54 -13.28 14.52 -6.94
C PRO A 54 -12.29 15.65 -7.22
N ALA A 55 -11.42 15.95 -6.25
CA ALA A 55 -10.34 16.88 -6.48
C ALA A 55 -9.31 16.30 -7.46
N GLU A 56 -8.58 17.18 -8.14
CA GLU A 56 -7.49 16.78 -9.02
C GLU A 56 -6.30 16.27 -8.17
N THR A 57 -5.79 15.07 -8.51
CA THR A 57 -4.62 14.51 -7.85
C THR A 57 -3.39 15.38 -8.09
N MET A 58 -2.66 15.70 -7.03
CA MET A 58 -1.45 16.51 -7.13
C MET A 58 -0.40 15.82 -8.00
N SER A 59 0.14 16.55 -9.00
CA SER A 59 1.23 16.04 -9.84
C SER A 59 2.50 15.76 -9.02
N TYR A 60 3.25 14.73 -9.41
CA TYR A 60 4.57 14.42 -8.84
C TYR A 60 5.56 15.60 -8.90
N LEU A 61 5.35 16.58 -9.79
CA LEU A 61 6.15 17.80 -9.85
C LEU A 61 6.01 18.65 -8.58
N GLY A 62 4.93 18.45 -7.81
CA GLY A 62 4.71 19.09 -6.51
C GLY A 62 5.22 18.27 -5.31
N ALA A 63 6.01 17.21 -5.53
CA ALA A 63 6.43 16.27 -4.48
C ALA A 63 7.16 16.93 -3.30
N ASP A 64 7.89 18.02 -3.52
CA ASP A 64 8.59 18.76 -2.46
C ASP A 64 7.61 19.32 -1.40
N TRP A 65 6.38 19.66 -1.82
CA TRP A 65 5.34 20.13 -0.91
C TRP A 65 4.94 19.05 0.11
N LEU A 66 5.01 17.76 -0.27
CA LEU A 66 4.68 16.63 0.62
C LEU A 66 5.67 16.42 1.77
N THR A 67 6.86 16.98 1.65
CA THR A 67 7.94 16.80 2.66
C THR A 67 8.35 18.10 3.34
N ARG A 68 7.60 19.20 3.10
CA ARG A 68 7.87 20.52 3.70
C ARG A 68 7.89 20.42 5.25
N PRO A 69 8.80 21.15 5.92
CA PRO A 69 8.92 21.09 7.38
C PRO A 69 7.66 21.53 8.13
N GLU A 70 6.89 22.44 7.57
CA GLU A 70 5.67 23.01 8.14
C GLU A 70 4.61 21.95 8.43
N ARG A 71 4.59 20.85 7.66
CA ARG A 71 3.68 19.71 7.85
C ARG A 71 3.70 19.14 9.27
N ILE A 72 4.85 19.19 9.95
CA ILE A 72 4.97 18.69 11.32
C ILE A 72 4.05 19.46 12.26
N ALA A 73 3.98 20.78 12.12
CA ALA A 73 3.12 21.63 12.95
C ALA A 73 1.67 21.58 12.48
N GLU A 74 1.43 21.54 11.17
CA GLU A 74 0.11 21.60 10.53
C GLU A 74 -0.68 20.30 10.70
N GLU A 75 -0.03 19.14 10.57
CA GLU A 75 -0.66 17.83 10.50
C GLU A 75 -0.31 16.90 11.68
N GLN A 76 0.75 17.21 12.44
CA GLN A 76 1.21 16.42 13.59
C GLN A 76 1.31 14.90 13.29
N PRO A 77 2.07 14.47 12.25
CA PRO A 77 2.03 13.11 11.73
C PRO A 77 2.38 12.03 12.76
N ASP A 78 3.34 12.30 13.65
CA ASP A 78 3.74 11.32 14.65
C ASP A 78 2.63 11.12 15.72
N ARG A 79 1.91 12.19 16.04
CA ARG A 79 0.76 12.13 16.96
C ARG A 79 -0.43 11.42 16.30
N MET A 80 -0.65 11.66 15.01
CA MET A 80 -1.64 10.94 14.20
C MET A 80 -1.32 9.44 14.18
N LEU A 81 -0.08 9.04 13.86
CA LEU A 81 0.34 7.64 13.83
C LEU A 81 0.24 6.95 15.19
N ALA A 82 0.51 7.66 16.29
CA ALA A 82 0.32 7.12 17.64
C ALA A 82 -1.16 6.83 17.97
N ALA A 83 -2.08 7.56 17.35
CA ALA A 83 -3.51 7.47 17.62
C ALA A 83 -4.26 6.42 16.78
N ILE A 84 -3.64 5.87 15.73
CA ILE A 84 -4.29 4.89 14.84
C ILE A 84 -3.95 3.43 15.19
N HIS A 85 -3.43 3.19 16.37
CA HIS A 85 -3.22 1.87 16.97
C HIS A 85 -2.34 0.92 16.14
N LEU A 86 -1.25 1.43 15.55
CA LEU A 86 -0.25 0.58 14.91
C LEU A 86 0.53 -0.23 15.95
N ALA A 87 0.88 -1.47 15.63
CA ALA A 87 1.64 -2.34 16.51
C ALA A 87 2.75 -3.11 15.75
N PRO A 88 3.82 -3.53 16.44
CA PRO A 88 4.87 -4.36 15.87
C PRO A 88 4.30 -5.63 15.24
N GLY A 89 4.80 -5.99 14.05
CA GLY A 89 4.38 -7.17 13.28
C GLY A 89 3.17 -6.95 12.39
N MET A 90 2.48 -5.81 12.46
CA MET A 90 1.36 -5.51 11.57
C MET A 90 1.80 -5.37 10.11
N THR A 91 0.92 -5.77 9.20
CA THR A 91 0.99 -5.43 7.78
C THR A 91 0.05 -4.25 7.53
N VAL A 92 0.61 -3.12 7.13
CA VAL A 92 -0.13 -1.87 6.95
C VAL A 92 -0.02 -1.37 5.52
N ALA A 93 -0.96 -0.56 5.08
CA ALA A 93 -0.91 0.09 3.78
C ALA A 93 -0.99 1.61 3.95
N ASP A 94 -0.14 2.34 3.22
CA ASP A 94 -0.18 3.78 3.00
C ASP A 94 -0.73 3.99 1.59
N ILE A 95 -1.97 4.48 1.48
CA ILE A 95 -2.66 4.65 0.21
C ILE A 95 -2.46 6.09 -0.28
N GLY A 96 -1.98 6.25 -1.53
CA GLY A 96 -1.56 7.56 -2.02
C GLY A 96 -0.31 8.05 -1.28
N ALA A 97 0.67 7.14 -1.13
CA ALA A 97 1.85 7.37 -0.28
C ALA A 97 2.78 8.49 -0.79
N GLY A 98 2.64 8.91 -2.05
CA GLY A 98 3.54 9.86 -2.68
C GLY A 98 5.00 9.42 -2.55
N VAL A 99 5.82 10.30 -2.01
CA VAL A 99 7.25 10.04 -1.75
C VAL A 99 7.51 9.29 -0.42
N GLY A 100 6.46 8.78 0.25
CA GLY A 100 6.57 7.92 1.43
C GLY A 100 6.61 8.67 2.77
N TYR A 101 6.03 9.86 2.86
CA TYR A 101 6.04 10.66 4.07
C TYR A 101 5.51 9.92 5.30
N HIS A 102 4.39 9.21 5.19
CA HIS A 102 3.82 8.39 6.25
C HIS A 102 4.38 6.96 6.25
N ALA A 103 4.56 6.34 5.09
CA ALA A 103 5.09 4.98 4.97
C ALA A 103 6.42 4.81 5.70
N LEU A 104 7.35 5.76 5.53
CA LEU A 104 8.67 5.74 6.16
C LEU A 104 8.62 6.00 7.68
N ARG A 105 7.56 6.63 8.20
CA ARG A 105 7.30 6.77 9.64
C ARG A 105 6.63 5.54 10.23
N MET A 106 5.76 4.87 9.48
CA MET A 106 5.12 3.62 9.91
C MET A 106 6.11 2.45 9.97
N ALA A 107 7.12 2.43 9.11
CA ALA A 107 8.10 1.36 9.01
C ALA A 107 8.77 0.97 10.34
N PRO A 108 9.31 1.89 11.14
CA PRO A 108 9.88 1.56 12.46
C PRO A 108 8.82 1.14 13.48
N ILE A 109 7.57 1.62 13.37
CA ILE A 109 6.49 1.27 14.31
C ILE A 109 6.10 -0.20 14.14
N VAL A 110 5.90 -0.65 12.91
CA VAL A 110 5.57 -2.06 12.64
C VAL A 110 6.79 -2.98 12.77
N GLY A 111 8.00 -2.43 12.70
CA GLY A 111 9.26 -3.14 12.89
C GLY A 111 9.59 -4.14 11.79
N ALA A 112 10.68 -4.89 11.97
CA ALA A 112 11.20 -5.81 10.95
C ALA A 112 10.29 -7.02 10.64
N ALA A 113 9.41 -7.40 11.56
CA ALA A 113 8.42 -8.46 11.36
C ALA A 113 7.16 -7.97 10.64
N GLY A 114 6.92 -6.65 10.63
CA GLY A 114 5.80 -6.01 9.94
C GLY A 114 6.15 -5.61 8.51
N ARG A 115 5.13 -5.13 7.77
CA ARG A 115 5.27 -4.63 6.40
C ARG A 115 4.46 -3.36 6.20
N VAL A 116 4.97 -2.46 5.35
CA VAL A 116 4.27 -1.27 4.90
C VAL A 116 4.16 -1.33 3.37
N TYR A 117 2.96 -1.59 2.86
CA TYR A 117 2.67 -1.40 1.44
C TYR A 117 2.40 0.08 1.21
N ALA A 118 3.22 0.72 0.39
CA ALA A 118 3.07 2.13 0.04
C ALA A 118 2.60 2.24 -1.41
N THR A 119 1.31 2.55 -1.59
CA THR A 119 0.68 2.55 -2.92
C THR A 119 0.55 3.96 -3.46
N ASP A 120 0.77 4.11 -4.77
CA ASP A 120 0.51 5.37 -5.48
C ASP A 120 0.11 5.08 -6.92
N VAL A 121 -0.63 6.00 -7.54
CA VAL A 121 -1.05 5.89 -8.95
C VAL A 121 0.02 6.41 -9.91
N GLN A 122 0.97 7.22 -9.41
CA GLN A 122 2.02 7.87 -10.21
C GLN A 122 3.33 7.08 -10.11
N PRO A 123 3.83 6.49 -11.22
CA PRO A 123 5.11 5.76 -11.24
C PRO A 123 6.31 6.61 -10.80
N GLU A 124 6.24 7.92 -11.05
CA GLU A 124 7.28 8.90 -10.68
C GLU A 124 7.36 9.05 -9.16
N MET A 125 6.22 9.15 -8.46
CA MET A 125 6.15 9.16 -6.99
C MET A 125 6.79 7.88 -6.42
N LEU A 126 6.46 6.72 -6.99
CA LEU A 126 7.03 5.45 -6.55
C LEU A 126 8.54 5.34 -6.83
N THR A 127 9.06 6.04 -7.83
CA THR A 127 10.50 6.11 -8.07
C THR A 127 11.20 6.88 -6.94
N MET A 128 10.70 8.06 -6.60
CA MET A 128 11.19 8.85 -5.47
C MET A 128 11.04 8.11 -4.14
N LEU A 129 9.93 7.39 -3.94
CA LEU A 129 9.71 6.55 -2.77
C LEU A 129 10.77 5.43 -2.66
N ARG A 130 11.10 4.73 -3.76
CA ARG A 130 12.16 3.69 -3.75
C ARG A 130 13.51 4.25 -3.35
N GLU A 131 13.85 5.43 -3.84
CA GLU A 131 15.08 6.13 -3.46
C GLU A 131 15.08 6.47 -1.97
N ALA A 132 13.98 7.02 -1.44
CA ALA A 132 13.83 7.35 -0.02
C ALA A 132 13.90 6.10 0.88
N VAL A 133 13.29 4.99 0.46
CA VAL A 133 13.36 3.68 1.13
C VAL A 133 14.81 3.19 1.21
N ALA A 134 15.55 3.25 0.09
CA ALA A 134 16.96 2.84 0.05
C ALA A 134 17.83 3.71 0.94
N GLN A 135 17.67 5.03 0.88
CA GLN A 135 18.42 6.00 1.70
C GLN A 135 18.21 5.80 3.20
N ARG A 136 16.99 5.43 3.62
CA ARG A 136 16.65 5.22 5.04
C ARG A 136 16.82 3.78 5.51
N GLY A 137 17.17 2.84 4.61
CA GLY A 137 17.30 1.42 4.94
C GLY A 137 15.97 0.80 5.40
N ALA A 138 14.83 1.33 4.94
CA ALA A 138 13.49 0.89 5.35
C ALA A 138 13.04 -0.35 4.55
N ALA A 139 13.73 -1.49 4.71
CA ALA A 139 13.55 -2.69 3.90
C ALA A 139 12.15 -3.34 4.01
N ASN A 140 11.35 -2.96 5.01
CA ASN A 140 9.98 -3.41 5.22
C ASN A 140 8.93 -2.53 4.53
N VAL A 141 9.34 -1.47 3.80
CA VAL A 141 8.46 -0.66 2.96
C VAL A 141 8.46 -1.19 1.53
N ILE A 142 7.28 -1.47 0.99
CA ILE A 142 7.08 -2.10 -0.32
C ILE A 142 6.28 -1.13 -1.21
N PRO A 143 6.93 -0.44 -2.15
CA PRO A 143 6.24 0.42 -3.11
C PRO A 143 5.39 -0.39 -4.10
N VAL A 144 4.13 0.00 -4.27
CA VAL A 144 3.14 -0.69 -5.12
C VAL A 144 2.44 0.29 -6.04
N LEU A 145 2.41 -0.01 -7.33
CA LEU A 145 1.59 0.77 -8.28
C LEU A 145 0.12 0.39 -8.09
N SER A 146 -0.72 1.38 -7.83
CA SER A 146 -2.17 1.25 -7.74
C SER A 146 -2.84 1.89 -8.97
N GLY A 147 -4.16 1.81 -9.02
CA GLY A 147 -4.97 2.47 -10.04
C GLY A 147 -6.26 3.00 -9.44
N ASP A 148 -7.03 3.77 -10.22
CA ASP A 148 -8.28 4.42 -9.76
C ASP A 148 -9.33 3.47 -9.16
N ALA A 149 -9.26 2.19 -9.52
CA ALA A 149 -10.23 1.17 -9.10
C ALA A 149 -9.57 -0.06 -8.47
N ALA A 150 -8.25 -0.05 -8.25
CA ALA A 150 -7.50 -1.20 -7.78
C ALA A 150 -6.38 -0.76 -6.84
N THR A 151 -6.30 -1.39 -5.69
CA THR A 151 -5.29 -1.04 -4.66
C THR A 151 -3.91 -1.63 -4.94
N GLY A 152 -3.81 -2.69 -5.75
CA GLY A 152 -2.57 -3.47 -5.92
C GLY A 152 -2.16 -4.29 -4.69
N LEU A 153 -3.00 -4.31 -3.65
CA LEU A 153 -2.70 -5.00 -2.38
C LEU A 153 -3.14 -6.47 -2.42
N PRO A 154 -2.44 -7.37 -1.69
CA PRO A 154 -2.87 -8.76 -1.54
C PRO A 154 -4.18 -8.85 -0.76
N GLU A 155 -5.05 -9.83 -1.11
CA GLU A 155 -6.30 -10.08 -0.40
C GLU A 155 -6.06 -10.52 1.06
N ALA A 156 -6.95 -10.10 1.95
CA ALA A 156 -7.02 -10.47 3.38
C ALA A 156 -5.67 -10.37 4.11
N SER A 157 -4.86 -9.37 3.78
CA SER A 157 -3.50 -9.24 4.27
C SER A 157 -3.23 -8.01 5.13
N ILE A 158 -4.08 -6.97 5.03
CA ILE A 158 -3.83 -5.66 5.62
C ILE A 158 -4.54 -5.53 6.98
N ASP A 159 -3.77 -5.18 8.02
CA ASP A 159 -4.30 -4.89 9.36
C ASP A 159 -4.86 -3.46 9.44
N VAL A 160 -4.12 -2.49 8.87
CA VAL A 160 -4.52 -1.09 8.83
C VAL A 160 -4.17 -0.50 7.46
N ALA A 161 -5.16 0.06 6.79
CA ALA A 161 -4.97 0.89 5.61
C ALA A 161 -5.16 2.36 6.00
N LEU A 162 -4.18 3.20 5.72
CA LEU A 162 -4.16 4.64 5.98
C LEU A 162 -4.34 5.40 4.67
N MET A 163 -5.25 6.36 4.65
CA MET A 163 -5.39 7.39 3.62
C MET A 163 -5.28 8.76 4.28
N VAL A 164 -4.32 9.56 3.87
CA VAL A 164 -4.14 10.95 4.36
C VAL A 164 -4.28 11.89 3.19
N ASP A 165 -5.36 12.65 3.18
CA ASP A 165 -5.70 13.63 2.14
C ASP A 165 -5.72 13.02 0.72
N VAL A 166 -6.37 11.84 0.59
CA VAL A 166 -6.42 11.04 -0.65
C VAL A 166 -7.84 10.67 -1.05
N TYR A 167 -8.73 10.39 -0.09
CA TYR A 167 -10.06 9.87 -0.41
C TYR A 167 -10.87 10.86 -1.26
N HIS A 168 -10.72 12.16 -1.02
CA HIS A 168 -11.40 13.21 -1.77
C HIS A 168 -10.97 13.28 -3.25
N GLU A 169 -9.82 12.67 -3.63
CA GLU A 169 -9.31 12.61 -5.00
C GLU A 169 -9.82 11.38 -5.79
N LEU A 170 -10.36 10.34 -5.10
CA LEU A 170 -10.75 9.10 -5.77
C LEU A 170 -11.85 9.30 -6.82
N GLY A 171 -11.53 9.01 -8.08
CA GLY A 171 -12.48 9.07 -9.20
C GLY A 171 -13.51 7.96 -9.18
N GLN A 172 -13.15 6.75 -8.72
CA GLN A 172 -13.99 5.56 -8.64
C GLN A 172 -13.99 4.94 -7.22
N PRO A 173 -14.40 5.71 -6.17
CA PRO A 173 -14.26 5.28 -4.78
C PRO A 173 -15.01 3.99 -4.47
N GLU A 174 -16.15 3.70 -5.11
CA GLU A 174 -16.92 2.47 -4.87
C GLU A 174 -16.09 1.23 -5.23
N ARG A 175 -15.42 1.26 -6.38
CA ARG A 175 -14.60 0.15 -6.86
C ARG A 175 -13.31 0.04 -6.04
N PHE A 176 -12.69 1.18 -5.76
CA PHE A 176 -11.49 1.24 -4.94
C PHE A 176 -11.75 0.72 -3.53
N LEU A 177 -12.82 1.17 -2.87
CA LEU A 177 -13.20 0.72 -1.53
C LEU A 177 -13.60 -0.76 -1.50
N ALA A 178 -14.22 -1.29 -2.57
CA ALA A 178 -14.49 -2.73 -2.68
C ALA A 178 -13.18 -3.54 -2.75
N ALA A 179 -12.20 -3.10 -3.55
CA ALA A 179 -10.90 -3.73 -3.63
C ALA A 179 -10.11 -3.60 -2.30
N LEU A 180 -10.19 -2.44 -1.65
CA LEU A 180 -9.57 -2.22 -0.34
C LEU A 180 -10.20 -3.12 0.74
N LYS A 181 -11.53 -3.25 0.73
CA LYS A 181 -12.24 -4.15 1.65
C LYS A 181 -11.79 -5.61 1.49
N ALA A 182 -11.56 -6.06 0.26
CA ALA A 182 -11.02 -7.40 -0.02
C ALA A 182 -9.57 -7.56 0.48
N ALA A 183 -8.76 -6.50 0.45
CA ALA A 183 -7.38 -6.51 0.94
C ALA A 183 -7.29 -6.50 2.48
N LEU A 184 -8.28 -5.93 3.17
CA LEU A 184 -8.31 -5.89 4.63
C LEU A 184 -8.52 -7.28 5.22
N LYS A 185 -7.80 -7.58 6.29
CA LYS A 185 -8.09 -8.74 7.15
C LYS A 185 -9.48 -8.62 7.77
N PRO A 186 -10.07 -9.72 8.30
CA PRO A 186 -11.38 -9.66 8.96
C PRO A 186 -11.51 -8.60 10.05
N GLU A 187 -10.43 -8.38 10.83
CA GLU A 187 -10.35 -7.34 11.87
C GLU A 187 -9.58 -6.09 11.41
N GLY A 188 -9.28 -6.02 10.10
CA GLY A 188 -8.57 -4.89 9.51
C GLY A 188 -9.38 -3.61 9.54
N ARG A 189 -8.71 -2.47 9.49
CA ARG A 189 -9.33 -1.15 9.58
C ARG A 189 -8.85 -0.24 8.47
N LEU A 190 -9.75 0.63 8.02
CA LEU A 190 -9.44 1.78 7.19
C LEU A 190 -9.38 3.01 8.08
N VAL A 191 -8.29 3.74 8.02
CA VAL A 191 -8.10 5.04 8.67
C VAL A 191 -8.11 6.10 7.59
N LEU A 192 -9.06 7.02 7.70
CA LEU A 192 -9.19 8.17 6.83
C LEU A 192 -8.79 9.42 7.61
N VAL A 193 -7.85 10.19 7.07
CA VAL A 193 -7.40 11.47 7.62
C VAL A 193 -7.62 12.50 6.51
N GLU A 194 -8.49 13.48 6.74
CA GLU A 194 -8.89 14.46 5.74
C GLU A 194 -8.94 15.86 6.34
N PHE A 195 -8.62 16.88 5.54
CA PHE A 195 -8.79 18.28 5.94
C PHE A 195 -10.26 18.59 6.21
N ARG A 196 -10.52 19.29 7.35
CA ARG A 196 -11.89 19.60 7.78
C ARG A 196 -12.62 20.52 6.81
N GLY A 197 -13.65 19.99 6.16
CA GLY A 197 -14.58 20.79 5.36
C GLY A 197 -15.51 21.67 6.20
N GLU A 198 -15.68 21.35 7.48
CA GLU A 198 -16.49 22.12 8.44
C GLU A 198 -15.79 23.38 8.92
N ASP A 199 -14.45 23.45 8.79
CA ASP A 199 -13.66 24.56 9.33
C ASP A 199 -13.14 25.46 8.21
N PRO A 200 -13.71 26.67 8.03
CA PRO A 200 -13.27 27.61 7.01
C PRO A 200 -11.89 28.22 7.31
N SER A 201 -11.36 28.06 8.54
CA SER A 201 -10.04 28.57 8.90
C SER A 201 -8.89 27.67 8.44
N VAL A 202 -9.18 26.43 8.06
CA VAL A 202 -8.17 25.52 7.47
C VAL A 202 -7.74 26.07 6.11
N PRO A 203 -6.43 26.43 5.91
CA PRO A 203 -5.97 27.17 4.74
C PRO A 203 -5.71 26.25 3.52
N ILE A 204 -6.66 25.38 3.23
CA ILE A 204 -6.66 24.42 2.12
C ILE A 204 -7.82 24.75 1.19
N LYS A 205 -7.66 24.53 -0.11
CA LYS A 205 -8.71 24.74 -1.09
C LYS A 205 -9.92 23.85 -0.79
N GLU A 206 -11.11 24.35 -1.03
CA GLU A 206 -12.36 23.66 -0.67
C GLU A 206 -12.52 22.29 -1.32
N GLU A 207 -12.04 22.12 -2.57
CA GLU A 207 -12.08 20.83 -3.28
C GLU A 207 -11.21 19.74 -2.64
N HIS A 208 -10.22 20.12 -1.81
CA HIS A 208 -9.36 19.21 -1.05
C HIS A 208 -9.78 19.02 0.41
N LYS A 209 -10.94 19.54 0.78
CA LYS A 209 -11.52 19.36 2.11
C LYS A 209 -12.68 18.39 2.07
N MET A 210 -12.91 17.70 3.17
CA MET A 210 -14.03 16.79 3.31
C MET A 210 -14.64 16.88 4.70
N THR A 211 -15.97 16.97 4.78
CA THR A 211 -16.63 16.92 6.08
C THR A 211 -16.64 15.50 6.62
N ALA A 212 -16.51 15.34 7.94
CA ALA A 212 -16.61 14.05 8.59
C ALA A 212 -17.93 13.33 8.27
N GLU A 213 -19.04 14.08 8.25
CA GLU A 213 -20.36 13.53 7.93
C GLU A 213 -20.44 12.99 6.51
N GLN A 214 -19.83 13.68 5.55
CA GLN A 214 -19.79 13.22 4.15
C GLN A 214 -18.96 11.94 4.04
N ALA A 215 -17.75 11.92 4.61
CA ALA A 215 -16.90 10.73 4.64
C ALA A 215 -17.64 9.53 5.25
N ILE A 216 -18.29 9.73 6.40
CA ILE A 216 -19.05 8.67 7.09
C ILE A 216 -20.19 8.14 6.21
N ARG A 217 -20.95 9.01 5.51
CA ARG A 217 -22.02 8.57 4.61
C ARG A 217 -21.49 7.74 3.44
N GLU A 218 -20.44 8.23 2.79
CA GLU A 218 -19.85 7.56 1.62
C GLU A 218 -19.27 6.20 2.00
N LEU A 219 -18.51 6.14 3.11
CA LEU A 219 -17.92 4.88 3.60
C LEU A 219 -19.01 3.88 4.07
N ALA A 220 -20.09 4.38 4.71
CA ALA A 220 -21.20 3.55 5.12
C ALA A 220 -21.92 2.91 3.92
N ALA A 221 -22.10 3.64 2.84
CA ALA A 221 -22.67 3.14 1.59
C ALA A 221 -21.75 2.12 0.89
N ALA A 222 -20.41 2.26 1.04
CA ALA A 222 -19.43 1.30 0.57
C ALA A 222 -19.25 0.07 1.49
N GLY A 223 -20.05 -0.05 2.56
CA GLY A 223 -20.03 -1.20 3.46
C GLY A 223 -18.98 -1.15 4.54
N PHE A 224 -18.63 0.05 5.00
CA PHE A 224 -17.82 0.29 6.20
C PHE A 224 -18.67 0.86 7.33
N ALA A 225 -18.25 0.67 8.57
CA ALA A 225 -18.84 1.26 9.75
C ALA A 225 -17.78 2.11 10.47
N LEU A 226 -18.14 3.35 10.83
CA LEU A 226 -17.29 4.16 11.70
C LEU A 226 -17.18 3.49 13.06
N VAL A 227 -15.96 3.31 13.56
CA VAL A 227 -15.68 2.74 14.89
C VAL A 227 -15.02 3.74 15.82
N GLU A 228 -14.33 4.75 15.28
CA GLU A 228 -13.70 5.79 16.09
C GLU A 228 -13.59 7.09 15.29
N ARG A 229 -13.74 8.23 15.98
CA ARG A 229 -13.52 9.58 15.43
C ARG A 229 -12.67 10.37 16.41
N GLN A 230 -11.63 11.06 15.88
CA GLN A 230 -10.72 11.89 16.66
C GLN A 230 -10.53 13.25 15.97
N GLU A 231 -10.50 14.34 16.79
CA GLU A 231 -10.52 15.72 16.31
C GLU A 231 -9.36 16.56 16.84
N PHE A 232 -8.30 15.93 17.33
CA PHE A 232 -7.21 16.62 18.00
C PHE A 232 -6.13 17.20 17.06
N LEU A 233 -6.14 16.82 15.78
CA LEU A 233 -5.21 17.37 14.78
C LEU A 233 -5.58 18.84 14.48
N PRO A 234 -4.61 19.69 14.14
CA PRO A 234 -4.90 21.10 13.86
C PRO A 234 -5.90 21.33 12.72
N TRP A 235 -5.71 20.61 11.58
CA TRP A 235 -6.48 20.86 10.36
C TRP A 235 -7.33 19.69 9.89
N GLN A 236 -7.04 18.48 10.38
CA GLN A 236 -7.64 17.25 9.90
C GLN A 236 -8.47 16.56 11.00
N HIS A 237 -9.41 15.73 10.58
CA HIS A 237 -10.01 14.72 11.44
C HIS A 237 -9.47 13.34 11.11
N ILE A 238 -9.51 12.44 12.08
CA ILE A 238 -9.17 11.03 11.92
C ILE A 238 -10.46 10.23 12.08
N LEU A 239 -10.80 9.46 11.05
CA LEU A 239 -11.98 8.59 11.03
C LEU A 239 -11.52 7.15 10.82
N ILE A 240 -11.79 6.28 11.79
CA ILE A 240 -11.43 4.86 11.73
C ILE A 240 -12.66 4.03 11.44
N PHE A 241 -12.58 3.21 10.41
CA PHE A 241 -13.68 2.37 9.93
C PHE A 241 -13.30 0.89 9.99
N ALA A 242 -14.31 0.05 10.26
CA ALA A 242 -14.24 -1.39 10.08
C ALA A 242 -15.12 -1.84 8.91
N PRO A 243 -14.73 -2.87 8.13
CA PRO A 243 -15.61 -3.47 7.13
C PRO A 243 -16.89 -4.02 7.79
N ARG A 244 -18.07 -3.71 7.24
CA ARG A 244 -19.31 -4.41 7.59
C ARG A 244 -19.28 -5.81 6.98
N ARG A 245 -19.54 -6.81 7.77
CA ARG A 245 -19.69 -8.21 7.36
C ARG A 245 -21.08 -8.48 6.82
#